data_1365a24fa224efcd0a59fc8e96834c11
#
_entry.id   1365a24fa224efcd0a59fc8e96834c11
#
_cell.length_a   1.000
_cell.length_b   1.000
_cell.length_c   1.000
_cell.angle_alpha   90.00
_cell.angle_beta   90.00
_cell.angle_gamma   90.00
#
_symmetry.space_group_name_H-M   'P 1'
#
loop_
_entity.id
_entity.type
_entity.pdbx_description
1 polymer ?
#
loop_
_entity_poly.entity_id
_entity_poly.type
_entity_poly.pdbx_seq_one_letter_code
_entity_poly.pdbx_strand_id
1 'polypeptide(L)'
;MRLYLLALNPTDAVSEGFLPAAARLGLDVTVLTDQPAAHRRAHPDIEVLECDVRDFRAVISRVSTHHRPDAVFTNSDHLQTQAALACDYFGLPGKDWRAALRCKDKAEMRRRLAAAGVDTVWSRELTGPVAPVDAPYPCVLKPREGVASEDVVLVDGPEELMAHAKEILERRPGAALVVEEYLPGDLFTLETLGDRRVRHVLGGFRTELSPPPYFIEERLTFVPAHPGPVVAQVLEQLEALGVGLGACHTEFVVHAGRARIIEVNYRAIGDQCDLLLARLLEIPLFEHILRTHLGEPLPAGLGARRDGAARLEYPCADRAGTLVDAPPAAELDVEGVHLTYRPLREIGERHGLHRTNRDYLGVLRATGTDQPAVDRAVADFLAGRHWEIQP
;
A
#
# COMPACT_ATOMS: atom_id res chain seq x y z
N MET A 1 -4.16 -9.81 -26.41
CA MET A 1 -4.61 -10.43 -25.11
C MET A 1 -5.45 -9.42 -24.37
N ARG A 2 -6.50 -9.88 -23.67
CA ARG A 2 -7.47 -9.03 -22.95
C ARG A 2 -7.17 -9.03 -21.45
N LEU A 3 -6.89 -7.84 -20.91
CA LEU A 3 -6.72 -7.59 -19.48
C LEU A 3 -7.96 -6.88 -18.91
N TYR A 4 -8.59 -7.47 -17.89
CA TYR A 4 -9.56 -6.76 -17.05
C TYR A 4 -8.87 -6.20 -15.82
N LEU A 5 -8.86 -4.88 -15.72
CA LEU A 5 -8.31 -4.14 -14.58
C LEU A 5 -9.45 -3.72 -13.64
N LEU A 6 -9.51 -4.32 -12.45
CA LEU A 6 -10.45 -3.90 -11.40
C LEU A 6 -9.87 -2.70 -10.65
N ALA A 7 -10.57 -1.59 -10.65
CA ALA A 7 -10.11 -0.37 -9.99
C ALA A 7 -11.26 0.41 -9.34
N LEU A 8 -11.03 0.99 -8.16
CA LEU A 8 -11.96 1.91 -7.51
C LEU A 8 -11.77 3.34 -8.07
N ASN A 9 -10.55 3.85 -7.97
CA ASN A 9 -10.18 5.18 -8.44
C ASN A 9 -9.06 5.09 -9.49
N PRO A 10 -8.93 6.08 -10.39
CA PRO A 10 -7.79 6.22 -11.29
C PRO A 10 -6.57 6.74 -10.52
N THR A 11 -5.92 5.84 -9.75
CA THR A 11 -4.71 6.17 -8.99
C THR A 11 -3.50 6.38 -9.91
N ASP A 12 -2.44 7.02 -9.38
CA ASP A 12 -1.19 7.22 -10.13
C ASP A 12 -0.58 5.89 -10.60
N ALA A 13 -0.61 4.85 -9.78
CA ALA A 13 -0.17 3.50 -10.16
C ALA A 13 -0.93 2.99 -11.40
N VAL A 14 -2.25 3.23 -11.48
CA VAL A 14 -3.06 2.88 -12.66
C VAL A 14 -2.66 3.73 -13.85
N SER A 15 -2.63 5.06 -13.70
CA SER A 15 -2.48 6.03 -14.78
C SER A 15 -1.06 6.09 -15.35
N GLU A 16 -0.06 6.08 -14.48
CA GLU A 16 1.36 6.26 -14.85
C GLU A 16 2.13 4.92 -14.89
N GLY A 17 1.62 3.89 -14.22
CA GLY A 17 2.24 2.59 -14.12
C GLY A 17 1.58 1.52 -15.00
N PHE A 18 0.41 1.01 -14.60
CA PHE A 18 -0.18 -0.18 -15.19
C PHE A 18 -0.76 0.03 -16.59
N LEU A 19 -1.45 1.12 -16.88
CA LEU A 19 -1.99 1.39 -18.23
C LEU A 19 -0.89 1.57 -19.27
N PRO A 20 0.17 2.36 -19.03
CA PRO A 20 1.31 2.42 -19.94
C PRO A 20 2.04 1.08 -20.10
N ALA A 21 2.20 0.30 -19.02
CA ALA A 21 2.81 -1.03 -19.09
C ALA A 21 1.96 -1.99 -19.90
N ALA A 22 0.64 -2.00 -19.74
CA ALA A 22 -0.29 -2.80 -20.54
C ALA A 22 -0.21 -2.44 -22.03
N ALA A 23 -0.11 -1.15 -22.37
CA ALA A 23 0.06 -0.69 -23.75
C ALA A 23 1.38 -1.20 -24.37
N ARG A 24 2.50 -1.13 -23.62
CA ARG A 24 3.80 -1.69 -24.07
C ARG A 24 3.77 -3.20 -24.26
N LEU A 25 2.95 -3.91 -23.50
CA LEU A 25 2.72 -5.34 -23.64
C LEU A 25 1.70 -5.71 -24.73
N GLY A 26 1.09 -4.73 -25.40
CA GLY A 26 0.08 -4.94 -26.42
C GLY A 26 -1.21 -5.56 -25.87
N LEU A 27 -1.58 -5.22 -24.63
CA LEU A 27 -2.80 -5.71 -24.00
C LEU A 27 -3.99 -4.79 -24.29
N ASP A 28 -5.11 -5.39 -24.67
CA ASP A 28 -6.40 -4.69 -24.71
C ASP A 28 -6.94 -4.58 -23.28
N VAL A 29 -7.00 -3.37 -22.74
CA VAL A 29 -7.42 -3.13 -21.36
C VAL A 29 -8.90 -2.76 -21.30
N THR A 30 -9.64 -3.43 -20.43
CA THR A 30 -10.97 -3.03 -19.99
C THR A 30 -10.95 -2.76 -18.50
N VAL A 31 -11.25 -1.54 -18.08
CA VAL A 31 -11.37 -1.19 -16.65
C VAL A 31 -12.77 -1.54 -16.16
N LEU A 32 -12.85 -2.34 -15.09
CA LEU A 32 -14.09 -2.57 -14.34
C LEU A 32 -14.08 -1.71 -13.08
N THR A 33 -15.15 -0.95 -12.84
CA THR A 33 -15.20 0.01 -11.74
C THR A 33 -16.64 0.37 -11.35
N ASP A 34 -16.84 0.73 -10.08
CA ASP A 34 -18.05 1.38 -9.57
C ASP A 34 -18.06 2.91 -9.79
N GLN A 35 -16.95 3.48 -10.35
CA GLN A 35 -16.79 4.91 -10.63
C GLN A 35 -16.45 5.20 -12.10
N PRO A 36 -17.30 4.78 -13.06
CA PRO A 36 -16.96 4.83 -14.48
C PRO A 36 -16.71 6.25 -15.01
N ALA A 37 -17.40 7.26 -14.44
CA ALA A 37 -17.21 8.66 -14.87
C ALA A 37 -15.81 9.19 -14.53
N ALA A 38 -15.21 8.82 -13.39
CA ALA A 38 -13.88 9.22 -13.01
C ALA A 38 -12.82 8.60 -13.93
N HIS A 39 -12.94 7.31 -14.20
CA HIS A 39 -12.02 6.60 -15.09
C HIS A 39 -12.10 7.09 -16.54
N ARG A 40 -13.31 7.33 -17.10
CA ARG A 40 -13.47 7.87 -18.46
C ARG A 40 -12.89 9.28 -18.60
N ARG A 41 -12.97 10.11 -17.55
CA ARG A 41 -12.31 11.44 -17.58
C ARG A 41 -10.78 11.33 -17.56
N ALA A 42 -10.25 10.43 -16.72
CA ALA A 42 -8.81 10.25 -16.59
C ALA A 42 -8.20 9.53 -17.82
N HIS A 43 -8.95 8.61 -18.43
CA HIS A 43 -8.47 7.71 -19.49
C HIS A 43 -9.52 7.59 -20.61
N PRO A 44 -9.73 8.62 -21.44
CA PRO A 44 -10.80 8.64 -22.45
C PRO A 44 -10.66 7.56 -23.52
N ASP A 45 -9.45 7.07 -23.77
CA ASP A 45 -9.15 6.06 -24.81
C ASP A 45 -9.23 4.62 -24.28
N ILE A 46 -9.49 4.43 -22.98
CA ILE A 46 -9.59 3.10 -22.36
C ILE A 46 -11.06 2.70 -22.24
N GLU A 47 -11.35 1.46 -22.59
CA GLU A 47 -12.69 0.90 -22.36
C GLU A 47 -13.00 0.79 -20.87
N VAL A 48 -14.11 1.41 -20.43
CA VAL A 48 -14.54 1.43 -19.03
C VAL A 48 -15.97 0.88 -18.93
N LEU A 49 -16.10 -0.21 -18.18
CA LEU A 49 -17.38 -0.86 -17.88
C LEU A 49 -17.77 -0.66 -16.42
N GLU A 50 -18.99 -0.25 -16.20
CA GLU A 50 -19.56 -0.16 -14.86
C GLU A 50 -19.79 -1.55 -14.27
N CYS A 51 -19.34 -1.76 -13.04
CA CYS A 51 -19.43 -3.00 -12.31
C CYS A 51 -19.29 -2.73 -10.81
N ASP A 52 -20.08 -3.38 -9.97
CA ASP A 52 -19.77 -3.47 -8.54
C ASP A 52 -18.56 -4.38 -8.37
N VAL A 53 -17.38 -3.76 -8.37
CA VAL A 53 -16.10 -4.49 -8.26
C VAL A 53 -15.84 -5.07 -6.88
N ARG A 54 -16.65 -4.70 -5.88
CA ARG A 54 -16.57 -5.26 -4.52
C ARG A 54 -17.29 -6.60 -4.41
N ASP A 55 -18.27 -6.88 -5.30
CA ASP A 55 -18.91 -8.18 -5.42
C ASP A 55 -18.25 -9.02 -6.54
N PHE A 56 -17.52 -10.05 -6.15
CA PHE A 56 -16.87 -10.95 -7.12
C PHE A 56 -17.84 -11.62 -8.10
N ARG A 57 -19.13 -11.81 -7.70
CA ARG A 57 -20.16 -12.37 -8.59
C ARG A 57 -20.51 -11.40 -9.71
N ALA A 58 -20.61 -10.11 -9.39
CA ALA A 58 -20.83 -9.06 -10.39
C ALA A 58 -19.65 -8.98 -11.35
N VAL A 59 -18.40 -9.07 -10.84
CA VAL A 59 -17.19 -9.12 -11.66
C VAL A 59 -17.22 -10.30 -12.63
N ILE A 60 -17.44 -11.53 -12.15
CA ILE A 60 -17.51 -12.73 -12.97
C ILE A 60 -18.62 -12.61 -14.03
N SER A 61 -19.82 -12.18 -13.64
CA SER A 61 -20.94 -12.00 -14.56
C SER A 61 -20.62 -10.98 -15.65
N ARG A 62 -20.00 -9.84 -15.27
CA ARG A 62 -19.66 -8.77 -16.22
C ARG A 62 -18.61 -9.22 -17.23
N VAL A 63 -17.57 -9.91 -16.78
CA VAL A 63 -16.53 -10.48 -17.64
C VAL A 63 -17.10 -11.57 -18.56
N SER A 64 -17.92 -12.49 -18.02
CA SER A 64 -18.53 -13.60 -18.79
C SER A 64 -19.44 -13.13 -19.94
N THR A 65 -20.06 -11.97 -19.78
CA THR A 65 -20.98 -11.40 -20.81
C THR A 65 -20.29 -10.42 -21.78
N HIS A 66 -18.97 -10.24 -21.67
CA HIS A 66 -18.22 -9.31 -22.50
C HIS A 66 -17.22 -10.05 -23.40
N HIS A 67 -15.97 -10.16 -23.01
CA HIS A 67 -14.93 -10.87 -23.76
C HIS A 67 -14.21 -11.88 -22.88
N ARG A 68 -13.70 -12.96 -23.48
CA ARG A 68 -12.87 -13.92 -22.76
C ARG A 68 -11.64 -13.20 -22.19
N PRO A 69 -11.37 -13.31 -20.87
CA PRO A 69 -10.19 -12.73 -20.27
C PRO A 69 -8.94 -13.59 -20.52
N ASP A 70 -7.79 -12.93 -20.71
CA ASP A 70 -6.47 -13.55 -20.62
C ASP A 70 -5.84 -13.26 -19.26
N ALA A 71 -6.23 -12.14 -18.63
CA ALA A 71 -5.86 -11.81 -17.26
C ALA A 71 -6.95 -10.98 -16.56
N VAL A 72 -7.08 -11.16 -15.24
CA VAL A 72 -7.82 -10.27 -14.34
C VAL A 72 -6.84 -9.78 -13.28
N PHE A 73 -6.77 -8.47 -13.10
CA PHE A 73 -5.77 -7.83 -12.24
C PHE A 73 -6.35 -6.67 -11.45
N THR A 74 -5.78 -6.40 -10.30
CA THR A 74 -5.99 -5.18 -9.52
C THR A 74 -4.74 -4.80 -8.74
N ASN A 75 -4.47 -3.48 -8.59
CA ASN A 75 -3.54 -2.96 -7.59
C ASN A 75 -4.28 -2.34 -6.38
N SER A 76 -5.61 -2.38 -6.36
CA SER A 76 -6.38 -1.94 -5.21
C SER A 76 -6.29 -2.97 -4.09
N ASP A 77 -5.91 -2.54 -2.91
CA ASP A 77 -5.86 -3.38 -1.73
C ASP A 77 -7.23 -3.98 -1.35
N HIS A 78 -8.30 -3.24 -1.63
CA HIS A 78 -9.68 -3.66 -1.35
C HIS A 78 -10.23 -4.73 -2.31
N LEU A 79 -9.58 -4.96 -3.46
CA LEU A 79 -10.10 -5.80 -4.54
C LEU A 79 -9.27 -7.06 -4.80
N GLN A 80 -8.24 -7.33 -3.96
CA GLN A 80 -7.33 -8.47 -4.18
C GLN A 80 -8.08 -9.81 -4.16
N THR A 81 -8.98 -10.00 -3.19
CA THR A 81 -9.76 -11.23 -3.06
C THR A 81 -10.73 -11.40 -4.23
N GLN A 82 -11.40 -10.33 -4.67
CA GLN A 82 -12.34 -10.35 -5.79
C GLN A 82 -11.65 -10.70 -7.10
N ALA A 83 -10.51 -10.07 -7.38
CA ALA A 83 -9.71 -10.38 -8.56
C ALA A 83 -9.19 -11.82 -8.53
N ALA A 84 -8.72 -12.30 -7.37
CA ALA A 84 -8.25 -13.67 -7.21
C ALA A 84 -9.35 -14.71 -7.42
N LEU A 85 -10.57 -14.48 -6.90
CA LEU A 85 -11.71 -15.34 -7.13
C LEU A 85 -12.15 -15.35 -8.61
N ALA A 86 -12.10 -14.21 -9.28
CA ALA A 86 -12.37 -14.14 -10.72
C ALA A 86 -11.30 -14.92 -11.53
N CYS A 87 -10.01 -14.78 -11.19
CA CYS A 87 -8.95 -15.58 -11.82
C CYS A 87 -9.19 -17.08 -11.64
N ASP A 88 -9.52 -17.53 -10.42
CA ASP A 88 -9.81 -18.93 -10.13
C ASP A 88 -10.99 -19.46 -10.94
N TYR A 89 -12.08 -18.69 -11.01
CA TYR A 89 -13.26 -19.05 -11.80
C TYR A 89 -12.97 -19.21 -13.29
N PHE A 90 -12.14 -18.34 -13.89
CA PHE A 90 -11.81 -18.39 -15.32
C PHE A 90 -10.59 -19.29 -15.63
N GLY A 91 -9.99 -19.95 -14.62
CA GLY A 91 -8.81 -20.78 -14.79
C GLY A 91 -7.56 -19.99 -15.21
N LEU A 92 -7.44 -18.74 -14.78
CA LEU A 92 -6.35 -17.83 -15.12
C LEU A 92 -5.24 -17.86 -14.06
N PRO A 93 -3.99 -17.51 -14.45
CA PRO A 93 -2.98 -17.20 -13.47
C PRO A 93 -3.43 -16.07 -12.54
N GLY A 94 -3.38 -16.30 -11.25
CA GLY A 94 -3.85 -15.33 -10.24
C GLY A 94 -3.28 -15.64 -8.86
N LYS A 95 -3.50 -14.74 -7.93
CA LYS A 95 -3.19 -14.96 -6.51
C LYS A 95 -4.10 -16.04 -5.94
N ASP A 96 -3.63 -16.73 -4.89
CA ASP A 96 -4.54 -17.55 -4.08
C ASP A 96 -5.51 -16.59 -3.35
N TRP A 97 -6.82 -16.76 -3.58
CA TRP A 97 -7.84 -15.90 -2.96
C TRP A 97 -7.84 -16.02 -1.42
N ARG A 98 -7.45 -17.20 -0.88
CA ARG A 98 -7.33 -17.39 0.57
C ARG A 98 -6.16 -16.58 1.14
N ALA A 99 -5.04 -16.53 0.40
CA ALA A 99 -3.92 -15.68 0.77
C ALA A 99 -4.30 -14.19 0.69
N ALA A 100 -4.99 -13.78 -0.38
CA ALA A 100 -5.45 -12.40 -0.53
C ALA A 100 -6.39 -11.98 0.62
N LEU A 101 -7.30 -12.86 1.04
CA LEU A 101 -8.20 -12.63 2.19
C LEU A 101 -7.41 -12.50 3.50
N ARG A 102 -6.49 -13.44 3.77
CA ARG A 102 -5.67 -13.44 4.99
C ARG A 102 -4.78 -12.21 5.10
N CYS A 103 -4.23 -11.76 3.99
CA CYS A 103 -3.42 -10.55 3.97
C CYS A 103 -4.24 -9.29 4.27
N LYS A 104 -5.48 -9.21 3.78
CA LYS A 104 -6.36 -8.07 3.99
C LYS A 104 -6.93 -8.02 5.40
N ASP A 105 -7.26 -9.15 5.97
CA ASP A 105 -7.90 -9.30 7.27
C ASP A 105 -6.84 -9.50 8.38
N LYS A 106 -6.60 -8.46 9.19
CA LYS A 106 -5.58 -8.47 10.24
C LYS A 106 -5.82 -9.57 11.28
N ALA A 107 -7.07 -9.88 11.61
CA ALA A 107 -7.40 -10.95 12.55
C ALA A 107 -7.09 -12.34 11.96
N GLU A 108 -7.44 -12.57 10.68
CA GLU A 108 -7.10 -13.82 9.99
C GLU A 108 -5.59 -13.97 9.81
N MET A 109 -4.89 -12.87 9.46
CA MET A 109 -3.43 -12.85 9.39
C MET A 109 -2.81 -13.34 10.71
N ARG A 110 -3.21 -12.74 11.84
CA ARG A 110 -2.69 -13.13 13.16
C ARG A 110 -3.00 -14.59 13.51
N ARG A 111 -4.24 -15.02 13.29
CA ARG A 111 -4.63 -16.44 13.52
C ARG A 111 -3.78 -17.41 12.70
N ARG A 112 -3.56 -17.07 11.42
CA ARG A 112 -2.79 -17.94 10.52
C ARG A 112 -1.32 -18.01 10.90
N LEU A 113 -0.68 -16.88 11.23
CA LEU A 113 0.74 -16.84 11.63
C LEU A 113 0.95 -17.60 12.94
N ALA A 114 0.06 -17.43 13.92
CA ALA A 114 0.11 -18.17 15.19
C ALA A 114 -0.10 -19.68 14.97
N ALA A 115 -1.06 -20.08 14.15
CA ALA A 115 -1.31 -21.50 13.83
C ALA A 115 -0.15 -22.15 13.08
N ALA A 116 0.61 -21.39 12.30
CA ALA A 116 1.82 -21.87 11.63
C ALA A 116 3.06 -21.88 12.57
N GLY A 117 2.97 -21.28 13.75
CA GLY A 117 4.09 -21.20 14.71
C GLY A 117 5.20 -20.24 14.29
N VAL A 118 4.96 -19.38 13.28
CA VAL A 118 5.98 -18.47 12.73
C VAL A 118 6.01 -17.12 13.44
N ASP A 119 4.88 -16.64 13.97
CA ASP A 119 4.81 -15.45 14.83
C ASP A 119 3.58 -15.49 15.74
N THR A 120 3.69 -14.84 16.92
CA THR A 120 2.63 -14.73 17.92
C THR A 120 2.59 -13.30 18.44
N VAL A 121 1.85 -12.43 17.77
CA VAL A 121 1.50 -11.10 18.25
C VAL A 121 0.18 -11.21 19.01
N TRP A 122 0.12 -10.69 20.25
CA TRP A 122 -1.15 -10.67 20.97
C TRP A 122 -2.16 -9.83 20.20
N SER A 123 -3.32 -10.40 19.92
CA SER A 123 -4.39 -9.77 19.15
C SER A 123 -5.76 -10.25 19.61
N ARG A 124 -6.74 -9.35 19.65
CA ARG A 124 -8.15 -9.65 19.95
C ARG A 124 -9.08 -8.86 19.04
N GLU A 125 -10.09 -9.54 18.52
CA GLU A 125 -11.21 -8.85 17.86
C GLU A 125 -12.13 -8.23 18.92
N LEU A 126 -12.58 -7.00 18.66
CA LEU A 126 -13.58 -6.34 19.50
C LEU A 126 -14.98 -6.58 18.94
N THR A 127 -15.86 -7.11 19.79
CA THR A 127 -17.30 -7.28 19.48
C THR A 127 -18.14 -6.07 19.90
N GLY A 128 -17.50 -5.01 20.39
CA GLY A 128 -18.08 -3.75 20.87
C GLY A 128 -17.02 -2.93 21.60
N PRO A 129 -17.36 -1.77 22.19
CA PRO A 129 -16.42 -0.93 22.94
C PRO A 129 -16.15 -1.53 24.33
N VAL A 130 -15.61 -2.75 24.38
CA VAL A 130 -15.27 -3.48 25.61
C VAL A 130 -13.81 -3.86 25.56
N ALA A 131 -13.04 -3.36 26.52
CA ALA A 131 -11.60 -3.66 26.60
C ALA A 131 -11.36 -5.11 27.03
N PRO A 132 -10.48 -5.86 26.33
CA PRO A 132 -10.05 -7.18 26.76
C PRO A 132 -9.32 -7.08 28.11
N VAL A 133 -9.62 -8.01 29.04
CA VAL A 133 -9.04 -8.01 30.39
C VAL A 133 -7.53 -8.29 30.37
N ASP A 134 -7.05 -9.04 29.37
CA ASP A 134 -5.66 -9.45 29.19
C ASP A 134 -4.86 -8.58 28.22
N ALA A 135 -5.36 -7.38 27.87
CA ALA A 135 -4.68 -6.49 26.93
C ALA A 135 -3.33 -5.98 27.48
N PRO A 136 -2.21 -6.19 26.77
CA PRO A 136 -0.86 -5.78 27.21
C PRO A 136 -0.59 -4.32 26.81
N TYR A 137 -1.16 -3.37 27.50
CA TYR A 137 -0.95 -1.94 27.18
C TYR A 137 0.53 -1.51 27.23
N PRO A 138 0.95 -0.57 26.33
CA PRO A 138 0.15 0.08 25.31
C PRO A 138 -0.25 -0.86 24.18
N CYS A 139 -1.45 -0.62 23.59
CA CYS A 139 -2.00 -1.41 22.50
C CYS A 139 -2.31 -0.52 21.28
N VAL A 140 -2.43 -1.14 20.12
CA VAL A 140 -2.92 -0.46 18.90
C VAL A 140 -4.34 -0.92 18.61
N LEU A 141 -5.28 0.03 18.61
CA LEU A 141 -6.64 -0.16 18.11
C LEU A 141 -6.67 0.18 16.64
N LYS A 142 -7.24 -0.69 15.81
CA LYS A 142 -7.33 -0.48 14.35
C LYS A 142 -8.50 -1.24 13.72
N PRO A 143 -9.00 -0.81 12.55
CA PRO A 143 -9.92 -1.61 11.77
C PRO A 143 -9.30 -2.96 11.37
N ARG A 144 -10.12 -4.00 11.39
CA ARG A 144 -9.74 -5.33 10.91
C ARG A 144 -9.31 -5.31 9.44
N GLU A 145 -10.02 -4.51 8.62
CA GLU A 145 -9.67 -4.22 7.23
C GLU A 145 -9.58 -2.70 7.05
N GLY A 146 -8.38 -2.15 6.89
CA GLY A 146 -8.12 -0.72 6.75
C GLY A 146 -7.03 -0.44 5.73
N VAL A 147 -6.82 0.83 5.42
CA VAL A 147 -5.74 1.38 4.59
C VAL A 147 -5.41 2.78 5.08
N ALA A 148 -4.23 3.31 4.71
CA ALA A 148 -3.83 4.70 4.94
C ALA A 148 -3.85 5.14 6.42
N SER A 149 -3.56 4.24 7.34
CA SER A 149 -3.60 4.47 8.80
C SER A 149 -4.95 4.98 9.32
N GLU A 150 -6.04 4.74 8.57
CA GLU A 150 -7.38 5.19 8.95
C GLU A 150 -7.86 4.46 10.21
N ASP A 151 -8.23 5.23 11.23
CA ASP A 151 -8.70 4.74 12.53
C ASP A 151 -7.66 3.86 13.27
N VAL A 152 -6.37 4.08 13.04
CA VAL A 152 -5.28 3.41 13.79
C VAL A 152 -4.82 4.32 14.91
N VAL A 153 -4.92 3.86 16.15
CA VAL A 153 -4.62 4.67 17.34
C VAL A 153 -3.86 3.85 18.37
N LEU A 154 -2.79 4.44 18.93
CA LEU A 154 -2.12 3.93 20.12
C LEU A 154 -2.94 4.29 21.36
N VAL A 155 -3.14 3.34 22.25
CA VAL A 155 -3.91 3.50 23.50
C VAL A 155 -3.12 2.97 24.69
N ASP A 156 -3.09 3.74 25.77
CA ASP A 156 -2.31 3.43 26.97
C ASP A 156 -3.13 2.72 28.04
N GLY A 157 -4.45 2.60 27.86
CA GLY A 157 -5.29 1.96 28.86
C GLY A 157 -6.71 1.62 28.37
N PRO A 158 -7.46 0.87 29.20
CA PRO A 158 -8.78 0.36 28.81
C PRO A 158 -9.83 1.47 28.60
N GLU A 159 -9.75 2.57 29.35
CA GLU A 159 -10.69 3.69 29.22
C GLU A 159 -10.52 4.40 27.86
N GLU A 160 -9.29 4.65 27.46
CA GLU A 160 -8.93 5.25 26.18
C GLU A 160 -9.31 4.33 25.02
N LEU A 161 -9.01 3.02 25.14
CA LEU A 161 -9.43 2.01 24.18
C LEU A 161 -10.95 2.04 23.93
N MET A 162 -11.73 2.04 25.02
CA MET A 162 -13.19 2.07 24.91
C MET A 162 -13.72 3.36 24.28
N ALA A 163 -13.11 4.51 24.62
CA ALA A 163 -13.51 5.80 24.07
C ALA A 163 -13.28 5.84 22.54
N HIS A 164 -12.08 5.47 22.08
CA HIS A 164 -11.77 5.44 20.64
C HIS A 164 -12.58 4.37 19.90
N ALA A 165 -12.75 3.17 20.46
CA ALA A 165 -13.57 2.13 19.84
C ALA A 165 -15.01 2.58 19.66
N LYS A 166 -15.59 3.27 20.64
CA LYS A 166 -16.94 3.83 20.57
C LYS A 166 -17.03 4.89 19.47
N GLU A 167 -16.09 5.84 19.42
CA GLU A 167 -16.04 6.88 18.40
C GLU A 167 -15.97 6.32 16.98
N ILE A 168 -15.10 5.32 16.75
CA ILE A 168 -14.95 4.66 15.45
C ILE A 168 -16.26 3.95 15.05
N LEU A 169 -16.85 3.18 15.96
CA LEU A 169 -18.09 2.43 15.70
C LEU A 169 -19.30 3.34 15.47
N GLU A 170 -19.35 4.51 16.10
CA GLU A 170 -20.39 5.54 15.84
C GLU A 170 -20.26 6.15 14.45
N ARG A 171 -19.04 6.45 14.00
CA ARG A 171 -18.76 6.96 12.64
C ARG A 171 -18.92 5.89 11.56
N ARG A 172 -18.61 4.64 11.88
CA ARG A 172 -18.58 3.50 10.96
C ARG A 172 -19.37 2.32 11.51
N PRO A 173 -20.72 2.40 11.49
CA PRO A 173 -21.56 1.32 11.99
C PRO A 173 -21.25 -0.01 11.27
N GLY A 174 -21.01 -1.06 12.05
CA GLY A 174 -20.66 -2.38 11.53
C GLY A 174 -19.17 -2.60 11.22
N ALA A 175 -18.30 -1.62 11.49
CA ALA A 175 -16.86 -1.84 11.39
C ALA A 175 -16.40 -2.93 12.37
N ALA A 176 -15.57 -3.85 11.90
CA ALA A 176 -14.89 -4.82 12.76
C ALA A 176 -13.54 -4.21 13.18
N LEU A 177 -13.26 -4.23 14.49
CA LEU A 177 -12.04 -3.68 15.08
C LEU A 177 -11.19 -4.80 15.66
N VAL A 178 -9.88 -4.59 15.67
CA VAL A 178 -8.90 -5.42 16.36
C VAL A 178 -8.06 -4.56 17.29
N VAL A 179 -7.64 -5.16 18.40
CA VAL A 179 -6.63 -4.60 19.31
C VAL A 179 -5.44 -5.53 19.27
N GLU A 180 -4.25 -4.96 19.08
CA GLU A 180 -2.99 -5.69 19.05
C GLU A 180 -2.00 -5.10 20.06
N GLU A 181 -1.07 -5.91 20.57
CA GLU A 181 0.06 -5.38 21.32
C GLU A 181 0.82 -4.35 20.48
N TYR A 182 1.25 -3.27 21.09
CA TYR A 182 2.14 -2.32 20.42
C TYR A 182 3.54 -2.92 20.28
N LEU A 183 4.06 -2.93 19.09
CA LEU A 183 5.40 -3.40 18.78
C LEU A 183 6.32 -2.19 18.58
N PRO A 184 7.11 -1.80 19.61
CA PRO A 184 8.03 -0.68 19.47
C PRO A 184 9.20 -1.03 18.54
N GLY A 185 9.67 -0.05 17.80
CA GLY A 185 10.81 -0.17 16.89
C GLY A 185 10.62 0.67 15.63
N ASP A 186 11.64 0.66 14.78
CA ASP A 186 11.55 1.27 13.45
C ASP A 186 10.62 0.44 12.57
N LEU A 187 9.73 1.12 11.86
CA LEU A 187 8.90 0.51 10.85
C LEU A 187 9.67 0.37 9.54
N PHE A 188 9.65 -0.81 9.00
CA PHE A 188 10.26 -1.14 7.71
C PHE A 188 9.26 -1.76 6.76
N THR A 189 9.54 -1.70 5.46
CA THR A 189 8.81 -2.44 4.46
C THR A 189 9.71 -3.44 3.74
N LEU A 190 9.11 -4.49 3.19
CA LEU A 190 9.75 -5.43 2.28
C LEU A 190 8.90 -5.51 1.00
N GLU A 191 9.49 -5.05 -0.10
CA GLU A 191 8.85 -5.10 -1.41
C GLU A 191 9.27 -6.39 -2.12
N THR A 192 8.30 -7.18 -2.55
CA THR A 192 8.58 -8.46 -3.20
C THR A 192 7.72 -8.65 -4.44
N LEU A 193 8.24 -9.42 -5.41
CA LEU A 193 7.51 -9.84 -6.61
C LEU A 193 7.73 -11.34 -6.84
N GLY A 194 6.64 -12.09 -6.99
CA GLY A 194 6.68 -13.56 -7.15
C GLY A 194 5.95 -14.06 -8.39
N ASP A 195 6.41 -15.18 -8.95
CA ASP A 195 5.78 -15.91 -10.06
C ASP A 195 5.30 -17.33 -9.68
N ARG A 196 5.09 -17.58 -8.40
CA ARG A 196 4.80 -18.86 -7.73
C ARG A 196 6.02 -19.80 -7.61
N ARG A 197 7.08 -19.60 -8.39
CA ARG A 197 8.30 -20.44 -8.35
C ARG A 197 9.36 -19.78 -7.49
N VAL A 198 9.57 -18.50 -7.73
CA VAL A 198 10.58 -17.68 -7.05
C VAL A 198 9.91 -16.40 -6.58
N ARG A 199 10.32 -15.93 -5.41
CA ARG A 199 9.96 -14.61 -4.91
C ARG A 199 11.22 -13.76 -4.83
N HIS A 200 11.24 -12.69 -5.62
CA HIS A 200 12.32 -11.71 -5.64
C HIS A 200 12.07 -10.62 -4.60
N VAL A 201 13.12 -10.26 -3.87
CA VAL A 201 13.12 -9.11 -2.96
C VAL A 201 13.65 -7.91 -3.73
N LEU A 202 12.85 -6.84 -3.77
CA LEU A 202 13.16 -5.61 -4.49
C LEU A 202 13.77 -4.52 -3.60
N GLY A 203 14.02 -4.81 -2.32
CA GLY A 203 14.37 -3.85 -1.29
C GLY A 203 13.17 -3.51 -0.43
N GLY A 204 13.16 -2.33 0.16
CA GLY A 204 12.08 -1.82 0.98
C GLY A 204 12.33 -0.39 1.41
N PHE A 205 11.61 0.04 2.42
CA PHE A 205 11.74 1.38 2.98
C PHE A 205 11.83 1.32 4.50
N ARG A 206 12.51 2.29 5.09
CA ARG A 206 12.32 2.67 6.48
C ARG A 206 11.31 3.79 6.51
N THR A 207 10.24 3.61 7.28
CA THR A 207 9.14 4.56 7.39
C THR A 207 9.24 5.33 8.70
N GLU A 208 9.26 6.65 8.63
CA GLU A 208 9.13 7.52 9.79
C GLU A 208 7.68 7.98 9.91
N LEU A 209 7.12 7.73 11.10
CA LEU A 209 5.74 8.01 11.42
C LEU A 209 5.59 9.33 12.16
N SER A 210 4.42 9.95 12.09
CA SER A 210 4.04 11.06 12.96
C SER A 210 4.16 10.67 14.44
N PRO A 211 4.33 11.64 15.33
CA PRO A 211 4.27 11.37 16.78
C PRO A 211 2.94 10.70 17.18
N PRO A 212 2.98 9.82 18.21
CA PRO A 212 1.76 9.23 18.75
C PRO A 212 0.69 10.28 19.12
N PRO A 213 -0.59 9.92 19.11
CA PRO A 213 -1.14 8.56 19.06
C PRO A 213 -1.43 8.02 17.65
N TYR A 214 -1.14 8.81 16.58
CA TYR A 214 -1.45 8.44 15.21
C TYR A 214 -0.23 7.82 14.52
N PHE A 215 -0.45 7.21 13.35
CA PHE A 215 0.57 6.49 12.58
C PHE A 215 0.60 7.00 11.14
N ILE A 216 0.68 8.34 10.95
CA ILE A 216 0.79 8.95 9.62
C ILE A 216 2.20 8.70 9.10
N GLU A 217 2.34 8.17 7.91
CA GLU A 217 3.64 7.97 7.26
C GLU A 217 4.12 9.30 6.69
N GLU A 218 5.11 9.92 7.32
CA GLU A 218 5.60 11.25 6.91
C GLU A 218 6.81 11.15 5.98
N ARG A 219 7.62 10.09 6.14
CA ARG A 219 8.84 9.90 5.36
C ARG A 219 9.11 8.43 5.11
N LEU A 220 9.56 8.12 3.89
CA LEU A 220 10.09 6.81 3.53
C LEU A 220 11.50 6.96 2.95
N THR A 221 12.46 6.25 3.54
CA THR A 221 13.85 6.19 3.06
C THR A 221 14.11 4.81 2.48
N PHE A 222 14.62 4.72 1.27
CA PHE A 222 14.87 3.43 0.62
C PHE A 222 15.94 2.62 1.35
N VAL A 223 15.65 1.35 1.55
CA VAL A 223 16.56 0.35 2.11
C VAL A 223 16.82 -0.71 1.03
N PRO A 224 17.97 -0.65 0.35
CA PRO A 224 18.27 -1.55 -0.77
C PRO A 224 18.36 -3.01 -0.35
N ALA A 225 18.76 -3.30 0.89
CA ALA A 225 18.82 -4.64 1.45
C ALA A 225 18.64 -4.64 2.96
N HIS A 226 17.72 -5.44 3.45
CA HIS A 226 17.62 -5.77 4.87
C HIS A 226 18.58 -6.91 5.25
N PRO A 227 18.93 -7.06 6.55
CA PRO A 227 19.70 -8.21 7.01
C PRO A 227 19.06 -9.54 6.60
N GLY A 228 19.89 -10.50 6.12
CA GLY A 228 19.39 -11.78 5.63
C GLY A 228 18.43 -12.53 6.59
N PRO A 229 18.75 -12.64 7.90
CA PRO A 229 17.84 -13.26 8.86
C PRO A 229 16.47 -12.55 8.98
N VAL A 230 16.42 -11.23 8.87
CA VAL A 230 15.17 -10.44 8.87
C VAL A 230 14.34 -10.77 7.65
N VAL A 231 14.97 -10.75 6.46
CA VAL A 231 14.30 -11.12 5.20
C VAL A 231 13.75 -12.54 5.26
N ALA A 232 14.54 -13.50 5.75
CA ALA A 232 14.10 -14.90 5.88
C ALA A 232 12.86 -15.03 6.77
N GLN A 233 12.81 -14.34 7.90
CA GLN A 233 11.66 -14.36 8.81
C GLN A 233 10.40 -13.74 8.19
N VAL A 234 10.53 -12.63 7.45
CA VAL A 234 9.39 -12.04 6.74
C VAL A 234 8.89 -12.95 5.63
N LEU A 235 9.79 -13.55 4.85
CA LEU A 235 9.42 -14.48 3.78
C LEU A 235 8.75 -15.75 4.33
N GLU A 236 9.21 -16.29 5.45
CA GLU A 236 8.57 -17.42 6.14
C GLU A 236 7.13 -17.10 6.55
N GLN A 237 6.90 -15.90 7.09
CA GLN A 237 5.55 -15.44 7.45
C GLN A 237 4.67 -15.27 6.20
N LEU A 238 5.20 -14.70 5.10
CA LEU A 238 4.48 -14.58 3.84
C LEU A 238 4.12 -15.95 3.24
N GLU A 239 5.03 -16.93 3.31
CA GLU A 239 4.76 -18.30 2.90
C GLU A 239 3.65 -18.95 3.74
N ALA A 240 3.68 -18.77 5.06
CA ALA A 240 2.63 -19.25 5.95
C ALA A 240 1.25 -18.65 5.63
N LEU A 241 1.18 -17.41 5.14
CA LEU A 241 -0.04 -16.78 4.65
C LEU A 241 -0.48 -17.30 3.27
N GLY A 242 0.44 -17.91 2.50
CA GLY A 242 0.19 -18.41 1.15
C GLY A 242 0.49 -17.39 0.04
N VAL A 243 1.29 -16.36 0.33
CA VAL A 243 1.66 -15.33 -0.65
C VAL A 243 2.59 -15.94 -1.70
N GLY A 244 2.15 -15.97 -2.96
CA GLY A 244 2.85 -16.64 -4.05
C GLY A 244 3.06 -15.78 -5.29
N LEU A 245 2.00 -15.48 -6.06
CA LEU A 245 2.06 -14.76 -7.32
C LEU A 245 1.89 -13.26 -7.12
N GLY A 246 2.60 -12.43 -7.90
CA GLY A 246 2.42 -10.99 -7.97
C GLY A 246 3.20 -10.21 -6.91
N ALA A 247 3.03 -8.91 -6.94
CA ALA A 247 3.67 -7.98 -6.00
C ALA A 247 3.05 -8.09 -4.60
N CYS A 248 3.89 -7.87 -3.59
CA CYS A 248 3.48 -7.82 -2.19
C CYS A 248 4.31 -6.78 -1.45
N HIS A 249 3.63 -5.83 -0.86
CA HIS A 249 4.15 -4.84 0.08
C HIS A 249 3.89 -5.32 1.51
N THR A 250 4.94 -5.42 2.32
CA THR A 250 4.86 -5.97 3.66
C THR A 250 5.47 -5.00 4.66
N GLU A 251 4.68 -4.55 5.62
CA GLU A 251 5.14 -3.72 6.72
C GLU A 251 5.53 -4.58 7.92
N PHE A 252 6.68 -4.31 8.49
CA PHE A 252 7.17 -5.06 9.65
C PHE A 252 8.05 -4.20 10.55
N VAL A 253 8.15 -4.60 11.81
CA VAL A 253 9.12 -4.09 12.77
C VAL A 253 10.08 -5.20 13.21
N VAL A 254 11.29 -4.82 13.61
CA VAL A 254 12.21 -5.75 14.27
C VAL A 254 12.12 -5.51 15.78
N HIS A 255 11.39 -6.39 16.46
CA HIS A 255 11.18 -6.33 17.90
C HIS A 255 11.76 -7.57 18.59
N ALA A 256 12.54 -7.38 19.66
CA ALA A 256 13.21 -8.45 20.41
C ALA A 256 14.00 -9.44 19.50
N GLY A 257 14.67 -8.90 18.47
CA GLY A 257 15.48 -9.68 17.53
C GLY A 257 14.68 -10.49 16.50
N ARG A 258 13.35 -10.26 16.37
CA ARG A 258 12.48 -10.92 15.40
C ARG A 258 11.80 -9.90 14.52
N ALA A 259 11.71 -10.21 13.22
CA ALA A 259 10.85 -9.47 12.31
C ALA A 259 9.38 -9.87 12.55
N ARG A 260 8.53 -8.90 12.87
CA ARG A 260 7.11 -9.08 13.14
C ARG A 260 6.31 -8.26 12.14
N ILE A 261 5.48 -8.91 11.35
CA ILE A 261 4.63 -8.25 10.35
C ILE A 261 3.58 -7.39 11.07
N ILE A 262 3.44 -6.14 10.62
CA ILE A 262 2.38 -5.21 11.03
C ILE A 262 1.18 -5.35 10.10
N GLU A 263 1.45 -5.37 8.77
CA GLU A 263 0.44 -5.45 7.73
C GLU A 263 1.02 -6.08 6.45
N VAL A 264 0.17 -6.79 5.72
CA VAL A 264 0.50 -7.31 4.39
C VAL A 264 -0.48 -6.75 3.39
N ASN A 265 0.00 -5.86 2.54
CA ASN A 265 -0.73 -5.37 1.40
C ASN A 265 -0.33 -6.20 0.18
N TYR A 266 -1.17 -7.17 -0.23
CA TYR A 266 -0.83 -8.12 -1.30
C TYR A 266 -0.97 -7.46 -2.68
N ARG A 267 -0.22 -6.37 -2.87
CA ARG A 267 -0.15 -5.54 -4.08
C ARG A 267 1.17 -4.77 -4.10
N ALA A 268 1.48 -4.06 -5.19
CA ALA A 268 2.61 -3.11 -5.16
C ALA A 268 2.35 -2.00 -4.14
N ILE A 269 3.41 -1.50 -3.53
CA ILE A 269 3.35 -0.35 -2.63
C ILE A 269 2.68 0.84 -3.35
N GLY A 270 1.87 1.62 -2.62
CA GLY A 270 1.15 2.79 -3.14
C GLY A 270 1.91 4.10 -2.97
N ASP A 271 1.13 5.20 -3.03
CA ASP A 271 1.57 6.56 -2.69
C ASP A 271 2.83 7.00 -3.47
N GLN A 272 2.91 6.58 -4.76
CA GLN A 272 4.00 6.82 -5.71
C GLN A 272 5.33 6.13 -5.36
N CYS A 273 5.37 5.30 -4.31
CA CYS A 273 6.56 4.52 -3.97
C CYS A 273 6.87 3.44 -5.02
N ASP A 274 5.85 2.86 -5.66
CA ASP A 274 6.00 1.91 -6.77
C ASP A 274 6.63 2.56 -8.01
N LEU A 275 6.22 3.79 -8.35
CA LEU A 275 6.81 4.57 -9.44
C LEU A 275 8.28 4.90 -9.13
N LEU A 276 8.58 5.32 -7.90
CA LEU A 276 9.94 5.58 -7.46
C LEU A 276 10.78 4.30 -7.47
N LEU A 277 10.26 3.19 -6.98
CA LEU A 277 10.95 1.90 -6.95
C LEU A 277 11.30 1.39 -8.36
N ALA A 278 10.35 1.49 -9.30
CA ALA A 278 10.59 1.14 -10.71
C ALA A 278 11.75 1.92 -11.33
N ARG A 279 11.79 3.24 -11.08
CA ARG A 279 12.86 4.13 -11.54
C ARG A 279 14.19 3.83 -10.85
N LEU A 280 14.19 3.68 -9.53
CA LEU A 280 15.38 3.46 -8.71
C LEU A 280 16.08 2.14 -9.07
N LEU A 281 15.31 1.08 -9.30
CA LEU A 281 15.82 -0.23 -9.70
C LEU A 281 16.10 -0.33 -11.20
N GLU A 282 15.68 0.63 -12.00
CA GLU A 282 15.75 0.63 -13.47
C GLU A 282 15.13 -0.64 -14.08
N ILE A 283 13.97 -1.05 -13.57
CA ILE A 283 13.25 -2.23 -14.06
C ILE A 283 11.86 -1.84 -14.57
N PRO A 284 11.31 -2.53 -15.56
CA PRO A 284 9.92 -2.37 -15.98
C PRO A 284 8.98 -3.06 -14.98
N LEU A 285 8.91 -2.53 -13.74
CA LEU A 285 8.23 -3.15 -12.61
C LEU A 285 6.77 -3.50 -12.93
N PHE A 286 6.02 -2.55 -13.49
CA PHE A 286 4.60 -2.73 -13.80
C PHE A 286 4.38 -3.78 -14.89
N GLU A 287 5.27 -3.86 -15.88
CA GLU A 287 5.23 -4.92 -16.88
C GLU A 287 5.52 -6.29 -16.26
N HIS A 288 6.53 -6.39 -15.38
CA HIS A 288 6.82 -7.64 -14.67
C HIS A 288 5.64 -8.09 -13.82
N ILE A 289 4.95 -7.16 -13.14
CA ILE A 289 3.75 -7.49 -12.39
C ILE A 289 2.65 -8.05 -13.32
N LEU A 290 2.35 -7.37 -14.43
CA LEU A 290 1.34 -7.83 -15.38
C LEU A 290 1.72 -9.18 -16.02
N ARG A 291 2.98 -9.41 -16.37
CA ARG A 291 3.49 -10.68 -16.91
C ARG A 291 3.25 -11.85 -15.96
N THR A 292 3.40 -11.65 -14.63
CA THR A 292 3.09 -12.72 -13.66
C THR A 292 1.61 -13.12 -13.72
N HIS A 293 0.71 -12.15 -13.94
CA HIS A 293 -0.73 -12.41 -14.11
C HIS A 293 -1.10 -12.98 -15.49
N LEU A 294 -0.19 -12.93 -16.46
CA LEU A 294 -0.28 -13.66 -17.73
C LEU A 294 0.34 -15.06 -17.65
N GLY A 295 0.91 -15.43 -16.49
CA GLY A 295 1.55 -16.74 -16.28
C GLY A 295 3.00 -16.80 -16.75
N GLU A 296 3.61 -15.68 -17.08
CA GLU A 296 5.01 -15.63 -17.51
C GLU A 296 5.94 -15.66 -16.30
N PRO A 297 7.10 -16.35 -16.40
CA PRO A 297 8.09 -16.37 -15.34
C PRO A 297 8.83 -15.04 -15.25
N LEU A 298 9.29 -14.71 -14.04
CA LEU A 298 10.12 -13.53 -13.81
C LEU A 298 11.57 -13.77 -14.26
N PRO A 299 12.27 -12.70 -14.71
CA PRO A 299 13.69 -12.79 -15.04
C PRO A 299 14.52 -13.19 -13.82
N ALA A 300 15.55 -14.02 -14.04
CA ALA A 300 16.53 -14.31 -13.01
C ALA A 300 17.28 -13.01 -12.61
N GLY A 301 17.56 -12.84 -11.31
CA GLY A 301 18.29 -11.69 -10.80
C GLY A 301 17.46 -10.40 -10.69
N LEU A 302 16.14 -10.46 -10.86
CA LEU A 302 15.26 -9.33 -10.59
C LEU A 302 15.48 -8.82 -9.16
N GLY A 303 15.66 -7.49 -8.98
CA GLY A 303 15.97 -6.88 -7.69
C GLY A 303 17.43 -7.10 -7.22
N ALA A 304 18.34 -7.50 -8.09
CA ALA A 304 19.77 -7.64 -7.76
C ALA A 304 20.47 -6.29 -7.57
N ARG A 305 19.96 -5.21 -8.16
CA ARG A 305 20.51 -3.86 -7.99
C ARG A 305 20.36 -3.41 -6.54
N ARG A 306 21.46 -2.91 -5.96
CA ARG A 306 21.54 -2.44 -4.58
C ARG A 306 22.19 -1.05 -4.43
N ASP A 307 22.59 -0.46 -5.55
CA ASP A 307 23.14 0.89 -5.65
C ASP A 307 21.98 1.84 -5.94
N GLY A 308 21.85 2.83 -5.09
CA GLY A 308 20.79 3.83 -5.20
C GLY A 308 20.32 4.27 -3.84
N ALA A 309 19.98 5.53 -3.76
CA ALA A 309 19.43 6.18 -2.60
C ALA A 309 18.13 6.88 -2.99
N ALA A 310 17.14 6.83 -2.13
CA ALA A 310 15.89 7.53 -2.38
C ALA A 310 15.19 7.90 -1.07
N ARG A 311 14.42 8.97 -1.16
CA ARG A 311 13.55 9.45 -0.08
C ARG A 311 12.26 9.98 -0.65
N LEU A 312 11.16 9.62 0.02
CA LEU A 312 9.86 10.28 -0.15
C LEU A 312 9.58 11.08 1.11
N GLU A 313 8.93 12.21 0.93
CA GLU A 313 8.48 13.07 2.01
C GLU A 313 7.06 13.53 1.71
N TYR A 314 6.20 13.45 2.72
CA TYR A 314 4.80 13.85 2.61
C TYR A 314 4.52 15.01 3.56
N PRO A 315 4.56 16.27 3.08
CA PRO A 315 4.04 17.39 3.86
C PRO A 315 2.58 17.15 4.21
N CYS A 316 2.25 17.20 5.51
CA CYS A 316 0.92 16.91 6.03
C CYS A 316 0.22 18.17 6.53
N ALA A 317 -1.11 18.21 6.40
CA ALA A 317 -1.94 19.23 7.04
C ALA A 317 -1.88 19.08 8.57
N ASP A 318 -1.67 20.17 9.29
CA ASP A 318 -1.65 20.22 10.75
C ASP A 318 -3.01 20.67 11.34
N ARG A 319 -3.90 21.18 10.47
CA ARG A 319 -5.23 21.70 10.83
C ARG A 319 -6.24 21.57 9.70
N ALA A 320 -7.52 21.62 10.04
CA ALA A 320 -8.61 21.77 9.08
C ALA A 320 -8.70 23.21 8.58
N GLY A 321 -9.11 23.40 7.33
CA GLY A 321 -9.29 24.73 6.74
C GLY A 321 -9.19 24.70 5.22
N THR A 322 -8.94 25.86 4.63
CA THR A 322 -8.76 26.03 3.19
C THR A 322 -7.27 26.21 2.89
N LEU A 323 -6.72 25.41 1.97
CA LEU A 323 -5.34 25.57 1.51
C LEU A 323 -5.23 26.84 0.66
N VAL A 324 -4.56 27.86 1.19
CA VAL A 324 -4.46 29.20 0.53
C VAL A 324 -3.11 29.44 -0.14
N ASP A 325 -2.06 28.73 0.30
CA ASP A 325 -0.74 28.75 -0.32
C ASP A 325 -0.07 27.36 -0.25
N ALA A 326 0.58 26.98 -1.33
CA ALA A 326 1.35 25.74 -1.45
C ALA A 326 2.37 25.84 -2.60
N PRO A 327 3.50 25.14 -2.51
CA PRO A 327 4.46 25.09 -3.60
C PRO A 327 3.82 24.50 -4.87
N PRO A 328 4.14 25.05 -6.06
CA PRO A 328 3.76 24.42 -7.32
C PRO A 328 4.54 23.12 -7.56
N ALA A 329 4.07 22.29 -8.49
CA ALA A 329 4.82 21.14 -8.95
C ALA A 329 6.22 21.57 -9.43
N ALA A 330 7.22 20.75 -9.10
CA ALA A 330 8.62 21.04 -9.43
C ALA A 330 9.37 19.77 -9.82
N GLU A 331 10.31 19.92 -10.74
CA GLU A 331 11.28 18.89 -11.11
C GLU A 331 12.66 19.55 -11.18
N LEU A 332 13.62 19.03 -10.43
CA LEU A 332 14.95 19.62 -10.24
C LEU A 332 16.01 18.53 -10.27
N ASP A 333 17.16 18.86 -10.88
CA ASP A 333 18.38 18.08 -10.76
C ASP A 333 19.43 18.92 -10.02
N VAL A 334 19.79 18.48 -8.80
CA VAL A 334 20.72 19.20 -7.91
C VAL A 334 21.79 18.25 -7.43
N GLU A 335 23.06 18.53 -7.75
CA GLU A 335 24.23 17.76 -7.27
C GLU A 335 24.10 16.24 -7.45
N GLY A 336 23.53 15.78 -8.57
CA GLY A 336 23.34 14.36 -8.87
C GLY A 336 22.12 13.74 -8.17
N VAL A 337 21.27 14.55 -7.55
CA VAL A 337 19.97 14.14 -7.01
C VAL A 337 18.87 14.64 -7.93
N HIS A 338 18.03 13.73 -8.40
CA HIS A 338 16.79 14.07 -9.11
C HIS A 338 15.64 14.18 -8.11
N LEU A 339 14.99 15.33 -8.08
CA LEU A 339 13.95 15.67 -7.13
C LEU A 339 12.68 16.08 -7.87
N THR A 340 11.55 15.48 -7.53
CA THR A 340 10.23 15.86 -8.04
C THR A 340 9.28 16.13 -6.89
N TYR A 341 8.57 17.26 -6.95
CA TYR A 341 7.50 17.59 -6.03
C TYR A 341 6.18 17.64 -6.78
N ARG A 342 5.15 17.01 -6.24
CA ARG A 342 3.79 17.01 -6.77
C ARG A 342 2.80 17.42 -5.68
N PRO A 343 2.02 18.50 -5.87
CA PRO A 343 0.88 18.81 -5.03
C PRO A 343 -0.16 17.70 -5.10
N LEU A 344 -0.73 17.33 -3.95
CA LEU A 344 -1.85 16.38 -3.83
C LEU A 344 -3.17 17.09 -3.49
N ARG A 345 -3.11 18.40 -3.25
CA ARG A 345 -4.26 19.26 -2.98
C ARG A 345 -4.18 20.51 -3.83
N GLU A 346 -5.34 21.06 -4.18
CA GLU A 346 -5.43 22.30 -4.95
C GLU A 346 -5.56 23.52 -4.03
N ILE A 347 -5.00 24.66 -4.44
CA ILE A 347 -5.24 25.94 -3.74
C ILE A 347 -6.73 26.27 -3.84
N GLY A 348 -7.34 26.63 -2.71
CA GLY A 348 -8.78 26.83 -2.56
C GLY A 348 -9.54 25.57 -2.11
N GLU A 349 -8.90 24.40 -2.09
CA GLU A 349 -9.51 23.18 -1.57
C GLU A 349 -9.69 23.27 -0.05
N ARG A 350 -10.90 22.95 0.43
CA ARG A 350 -11.17 22.82 1.86
C ARG A 350 -10.81 21.42 2.35
N HIS A 351 -9.91 21.37 3.31
CA HIS A 351 -9.41 20.14 3.91
C HIS A 351 -9.97 19.94 5.33
N GLY A 352 -10.46 18.73 5.60
CA GLY A 352 -10.75 18.28 6.96
C GLY A 352 -9.52 17.58 7.54
N LEU A 353 -9.22 17.82 8.83
CA LEU A 353 -8.10 17.10 9.46
C LEU A 353 -8.55 15.66 9.79
N HIS A 354 -7.92 14.69 9.16
CA HIS A 354 -8.26 13.26 9.28
C HIS A 354 -7.35 12.50 10.23
N ARG A 355 -6.13 13.00 10.45
CA ARG A 355 -5.05 12.36 11.23
C ARG A 355 -4.66 10.99 10.66
N THR A 356 -4.58 10.93 9.35
CA THR A 356 -4.26 9.75 8.53
C THR A 356 -3.41 10.17 7.33
N ASN A 357 -2.95 9.22 6.51
CA ASN A 357 -2.28 9.52 5.23
C ASN A 357 -3.14 10.36 4.26
N ARG A 358 -4.43 10.57 4.55
CA ARG A 358 -5.30 11.48 3.79
C ARG A 358 -4.98 12.96 4.02
N ASP A 359 -4.15 13.28 5.01
CA ASP A 359 -3.74 14.65 5.31
C ASP A 359 -2.55 15.12 4.46
N TYR A 360 -2.06 14.30 3.53
CA TYR A 360 -1.00 14.67 2.61
C TYR A 360 -1.39 15.88 1.75
N LEU A 361 -0.54 16.90 1.76
CA LEU A 361 -0.65 18.11 0.92
C LEU A 361 0.13 17.99 -0.38
N GLY A 362 1.16 17.14 -0.37
CA GLY A 362 2.02 16.89 -1.51
C GLY A 362 2.92 15.69 -1.28
N VAL A 363 3.62 15.28 -2.33
CA VAL A 363 4.66 14.26 -2.27
C VAL A 363 5.94 14.78 -2.91
N LEU A 364 7.03 14.71 -2.17
CA LEU A 364 8.38 14.98 -2.63
C LEU A 364 9.12 13.66 -2.81
N ARG A 365 9.63 13.38 -4.00
CA ARG A 365 10.44 12.21 -4.32
C ARG A 365 11.84 12.67 -4.69
N ALA A 366 12.85 12.09 -4.07
CA ALA A 366 14.24 12.34 -4.41
C ALA A 366 14.97 11.02 -4.65
N THR A 367 15.76 10.94 -5.71
CA THR A 367 16.60 9.78 -6.05
C THR A 367 18.00 10.22 -6.38
N GLY A 368 18.99 9.41 -5.97
CA GLY A 368 20.40 9.65 -6.22
C GLY A 368 21.22 8.39 -5.96
N THR A 369 22.53 8.54 -5.91
CA THR A 369 23.45 7.43 -5.60
C THR A 369 23.95 7.44 -4.16
N ASP A 370 23.75 8.57 -3.46
CA ASP A 370 24.26 8.81 -2.11
C ASP A 370 23.13 9.33 -1.19
N GLN A 371 22.82 8.60 -0.12
CA GLN A 371 21.73 8.96 0.80
C GLN A 371 21.94 10.32 1.49
N PRO A 372 23.13 10.67 2.01
CA PRO A 372 23.39 12.00 2.54
C PRO A 372 23.13 13.15 1.54
N ALA A 373 23.42 12.96 0.24
CA ALA A 373 23.12 13.96 -0.78
C ALA A 373 21.62 14.09 -1.01
N VAL A 374 20.90 12.96 -1.09
CA VAL A 374 19.42 12.92 -1.18
C VAL A 374 18.78 13.62 0.02
N ASP A 375 19.26 13.35 1.24
CA ASP A 375 18.73 13.95 2.46
C ASP A 375 18.94 15.47 2.50
N ARG A 376 20.11 15.97 2.08
CA ARG A 376 20.36 17.41 1.97
C ARG A 376 19.45 18.07 0.94
N ALA A 377 19.34 17.51 -0.27
CA ALA A 377 18.51 18.07 -1.33
C ALA A 377 17.02 18.16 -0.91
N VAL A 378 16.53 17.15 -0.20
CA VAL A 378 15.18 17.18 0.37
C VAL A 378 15.02 18.24 1.44
N ALA A 379 15.99 18.33 2.38
CA ALA A 379 15.96 19.33 3.44
C ALA A 379 15.98 20.76 2.87
N ASP A 380 16.85 21.04 1.90
CA ASP A 380 16.96 22.34 1.23
C ASP A 380 15.67 22.68 0.46
N PHE A 381 15.05 21.69 -0.19
CA PHE A 381 13.77 21.90 -0.85
C PHE A 381 12.70 22.30 0.16
N LEU A 382 12.57 21.59 1.27
CA LEU A 382 11.54 21.83 2.28
C LEU A 382 11.74 23.15 3.03
N ALA A 383 13.01 23.51 3.36
CA ALA A 383 13.34 24.72 4.09
C ALA A 383 12.88 26.03 3.39
N GLY A 384 12.78 26.00 2.06
CA GLY A 384 12.34 27.14 1.26
C GLY A 384 10.85 27.14 0.89
N ARG A 385 10.04 26.24 1.45
CA ARG A 385 8.64 26.07 1.06
C ARG A 385 7.70 26.19 2.24
N HIS A 386 6.51 26.65 1.90
CA HIS A 386 5.46 26.91 2.87
C HIS A 386 4.12 26.34 2.36
N TRP A 387 3.31 25.81 3.28
CA TRP A 387 1.93 25.40 3.06
C TRP A 387 1.07 26.14 4.08
N GLU A 388 0.11 26.92 3.61
CA GLU A 388 -0.75 27.71 4.49
C GLU A 388 -2.19 27.23 4.41
N ILE A 389 -2.73 26.80 5.55
CA ILE A 389 -4.14 26.44 5.71
C ILE A 389 -4.79 27.47 6.61
N GLN A 390 -5.80 28.16 6.09
CA GLN A 390 -6.62 29.10 6.85
C GLN A 390 -7.94 28.44 7.28
N PRO A 391 -8.39 28.69 8.53
CA PRO A 391 -9.59 28.08 9.10
C PRO A 391 -10.87 28.31 8.30
#